data_57d5c6a9c3bfa9cfc772d4c02716130f
#
_entry.id   57d5c6a9c3bfa9cfc772d4c02716130f
#
_cell.length_a   1.000
_cell.length_b   1.000
_cell.length_c   1.000
_cell.angle_alpha   90.00
_cell.angle_beta   90.00
_cell.angle_gamma   90.00
#
_symmetry.space_group_name_H-M   'P 1'
#
loop_
_entity.id
_entity.type
_entity.pdbx_description
1 polymer ?
#
loop_
_entity_poly.entity_id
_entity_poly.type
_entity_poly.pdbx_seq_one_letter_code
_entity_poly.pdbx_strand_id
1 'polypeptide(L)'
;WNGKLRFFTEEKRNAFAKMIVENSDTFDYGYNTNSNDTFEMEYEYDTYILQKWKKGEAGSRGKDGVLKETERLLARNPKSIYRYVQGKIYGQEEAVKTASMLLYNHLRGRKRNVLFLGPTGCGKTEIWRVMQKLYSNIYIIDSTRLTKEGWTGGFKLQNIFDGISTEQAEHAIIVFDEFDKLCEPLYGAGGSNYSTSMQNELLKFLEGTTFECLGDKEKGPRKICTDKISFVFCGSFENLVTLKQESKTSVGFGSRIGKKDAYDQYESSITAEDLANYGNVRREICGRINQIVQLHKMTAADYEKILDMPKLSPLVALEKEYAM
;
A
#
# COMPACT_ATOMS: atom_id res chain seq x y z
N TRP A 1 -13.84 12.18 9.65
CA TRP A 1 -14.04 13.29 10.57
C TRP A 1 -14.96 14.28 9.90
N ASN A 2 -16.21 14.36 10.33
CA ASN A 2 -17.09 15.43 9.94
C ASN A 2 -16.61 16.67 10.72
N GLY A 3 -15.79 17.47 10.08
CA GLY A 3 -15.31 18.71 10.66
C GLY A 3 -16.25 19.84 10.27
N LYS A 4 -16.61 20.67 11.24
CA LYS A 4 -17.33 21.91 10.95
C LYS A 4 -16.31 23.02 10.69
N LEU A 5 -16.31 23.59 9.48
CA LEU A 5 -15.55 24.78 9.17
C LEU A 5 -16.38 26.03 9.51
N ARG A 6 -15.78 26.91 10.30
CA ARG A 6 -16.34 28.24 10.58
C ARG A 6 -15.62 29.27 9.74
N PHE A 7 -16.37 29.98 8.94
CA PHE A 7 -15.87 31.10 8.15
C PHE A 7 -16.24 32.41 8.84
N PHE A 8 -15.26 33.27 9.08
CA PHE A 8 -15.48 34.57 9.74
C PHE A 8 -16.03 35.65 8.78
N THR A 9 -16.05 35.37 7.46
CA THR A 9 -16.63 36.28 6.47
C THR A 9 -17.38 35.50 5.42
N GLU A 10 -18.51 36.10 4.96
CA GLU A 10 -19.34 35.53 3.91
C GLU A 10 -18.57 35.34 2.60
N GLU A 11 -17.67 36.27 2.30
CA GLU A 11 -16.82 36.24 1.11
C GLU A 11 -15.89 35.00 1.06
N LYS A 12 -15.26 34.67 2.18
CA LYS A 12 -14.42 33.45 2.29
C LYS A 12 -15.24 32.17 2.20
N ARG A 13 -16.44 32.18 2.78
CA ARG A 13 -17.38 31.05 2.64
C ARG A 13 -17.79 30.86 1.20
N ASN A 14 -18.20 31.92 0.52
CA ASN A 14 -18.67 31.85 -0.88
C ASN A 14 -17.55 31.44 -1.84
N ALA A 15 -16.32 31.92 -1.60
CA ALA A 15 -15.15 31.49 -2.36
C ALA A 15 -14.86 29.98 -2.16
N PHE A 16 -15.03 29.49 -0.96
CA PHE A 16 -14.85 28.07 -0.65
C PHE A 16 -15.99 27.20 -1.22
N ALA A 17 -17.25 27.67 -1.11
CA ALA A 17 -18.41 27.01 -1.71
C ALA A 17 -18.31 26.95 -3.24
N LYS A 18 -17.87 28.02 -3.90
CA LYS A 18 -17.63 28.07 -5.34
C LYS A 18 -16.53 27.07 -5.74
N MET A 19 -15.46 27.00 -4.98
CA MET A 19 -14.37 26.03 -5.20
C MET A 19 -14.85 24.59 -5.07
N ILE A 20 -15.77 24.30 -4.14
CA ILE A 20 -16.36 22.96 -3.97
C ILE A 20 -17.29 22.64 -5.14
N VAL A 21 -18.18 23.56 -5.54
CA VAL A 21 -19.13 23.36 -6.64
C VAL A 21 -18.41 23.14 -7.97
N GLU A 22 -17.34 23.88 -8.23
CA GLU A 22 -16.49 23.68 -9.43
C GLU A 22 -15.77 22.31 -9.44
N ASN A 23 -15.83 21.54 -8.36
CA ASN A 23 -15.19 20.24 -8.18
C ASN A 23 -16.15 19.16 -7.64
N SER A 24 -17.45 19.35 -7.85
CA SER A 24 -18.54 18.63 -7.21
C SER A 24 -18.60 17.13 -7.49
N ASP A 25 -17.89 16.61 -8.50
CA ASP A 25 -17.87 15.17 -8.81
C ASP A 25 -17.18 14.30 -7.73
N THR A 26 -16.67 14.93 -6.67
CA THR A 26 -15.88 14.25 -5.65
C THR A 26 -16.28 14.57 -4.20
N PHE A 27 -17.35 15.35 -3.97
CA PHE A 27 -17.76 15.73 -2.60
C PHE A 27 -19.20 15.32 -2.28
N ASP A 28 -19.40 14.63 -1.17
CA ASP A 28 -20.66 14.56 -0.45
C ASP A 28 -20.68 15.71 0.58
N TYR A 29 -21.53 16.69 0.40
CA TYR A 29 -21.68 17.80 1.34
C TYR A 29 -23.15 18.04 1.70
N GLY A 30 -23.40 18.27 2.98
CA GLY A 30 -24.67 18.75 3.49
C GLY A 30 -24.61 20.26 3.74
N TYR A 31 -25.57 21.01 3.19
CA TYR A 31 -25.72 22.45 3.45
C TYR A 31 -26.61 22.64 4.66
N ASN A 32 -26.13 23.32 5.69
CA ASN A 32 -26.96 23.73 6.80
C ASN A 32 -26.78 25.23 7.08
N THR A 33 -27.81 26.04 6.74
CA THR A 33 -27.82 27.47 7.03
C THR A 33 -28.54 27.69 8.36
N ASN A 34 -27.81 27.74 9.46
CA ASN A 34 -28.37 28.23 10.70
C ASN A 34 -28.21 29.75 10.82
N SER A 35 -29.25 30.40 11.30
CA SER A 35 -29.57 31.82 11.24
C SER A 35 -28.74 32.76 12.14
N ASN A 36 -27.59 32.37 12.62
CA ASN A 36 -26.71 33.20 13.41
C ASN A 36 -25.32 33.27 12.78
N ASP A 37 -25.10 34.19 11.88
CA ASP A 37 -23.82 34.73 11.34
C ASP A 37 -22.56 33.83 11.24
N THR A 38 -22.67 32.55 11.57
CA THR A 38 -21.64 31.52 11.37
C THR A 38 -22.13 30.46 10.38
N PHE A 39 -21.53 30.46 9.20
CA PHE A 39 -21.82 29.48 8.18
C PHE A 39 -20.99 28.21 8.45
N GLU A 40 -21.67 27.13 8.80
CA GLU A 40 -21.05 25.82 9.00
C GLU A 40 -21.18 24.98 7.73
N MET A 41 -20.09 24.47 7.21
CA MET A 41 -20.08 23.45 6.17
C MET A 41 -19.51 22.15 6.73
N GLU A 42 -20.26 21.06 6.59
CA GLU A 42 -19.73 19.72 6.77
C GLU A 42 -19.07 19.26 5.47
N TYR A 43 -17.83 18.86 5.52
CA TYR A 43 -17.07 18.39 4.36
C TYR A 43 -16.15 17.24 4.76
N GLU A 44 -15.86 16.39 3.80
CA GLU A 44 -14.80 15.40 3.97
C GLU A 44 -13.45 16.10 3.80
N TYR A 45 -12.79 16.35 4.91
CA TYR A 45 -11.54 17.08 5.02
C TYR A 45 -10.44 16.55 4.10
N ASP A 46 -10.42 15.25 3.90
CA ASP A 46 -9.41 14.56 3.13
C ASP A 46 -9.47 14.86 1.64
N THR A 47 -10.68 15.02 1.13
CA THR A 47 -10.90 15.31 -0.30
C THR A 47 -10.49 16.74 -0.66
N TYR A 48 -10.67 17.68 0.25
CA TYR A 48 -10.25 19.06 0.09
C TYR A 48 -8.73 19.21 -0.08
N ILE A 49 -7.96 18.53 0.78
CA ILE A 49 -6.50 18.59 0.75
C ILE A 49 -5.94 18.01 -0.55
N LEU A 50 -6.48 16.88 -1.00
CA LEU A 50 -6.09 16.23 -2.23
C LEU A 50 -6.40 17.09 -3.47
N GLN A 51 -7.49 17.83 -3.45
CA GLN A 51 -7.86 18.71 -4.57
C GLN A 51 -7.03 19.99 -4.61
N LYS A 52 -6.76 20.59 -3.47
CA LYS A 52 -5.83 21.73 -3.38
C LYS A 52 -4.45 21.36 -3.92
N TRP A 53 -4.02 20.13 -3.64
CA TRP A 53 -2.78 19.58 -4.18
C TRP A 53 -2.83 19.36 -5.70
N LYS A 54 -3.92 18.77 -6.23
CA LYS A 54 -4.09 18.52 -7.67
C LYS A 54 -4.16 19.80 -8.50
N LYS A 55 -4.73 20.87 -7.98
CA LYS A 55 -4.88 22.15 -8.70
C LYS A 55 -3.64 23.04 -8.69
N GLY A 56 -2.60 22.71 -7.89
CA GLY A 56 -1.42 23.58 -7.77
C GLY A 56 -1.71 24.94 -7.14
N GLU A 57 -2.88 25.13 -6.52
CA GLU A 57 -3.34 26.37 -5.87
C GLU A 57 -2.66 26.62 -4.51
N ALA A 58 -1.64 25.83 -4.15
CA ALA A 58 -0.76 26.16 -3.06
C ALA A 58 0.05 27.40 -3.47
N GLY A 59 -0.55 28.57 -3.25
CA GLY A 59 0.14 29.83 -3.48
C GLY A 59 1.52 29.80 -2.88
N SER A 60 2.53 30.15 -3.65
CA SER A 60 3.93 30.43 -3.31
C SER A 60 4.71 29.47 -2.39
N ARG A 61 4.10 28.41 -1.84
CA ARG A 61 4.79 27.31 -1.19
C ARG A 61 5.09 26.24 -2.23
N GLY A 62 6.36 25.93 -2.49
CA GLY A 62 6.76 24.90 -3.45
C GLY A 62 6.08 23.55 -3.19
N LYS A 63 6.09 22.63 -4.16
CA LYS A 63 5.47 21.29 -4.07
C LYS A 63 5.80 20.57 -2.76
N ASP A 64 7.01 20.75 -2.23
CA ASP A 64 7.47 20.18 -0.96
C ASP A 64 6.71 20.71 0.27
N GLY A 65 6.31 21.98 0.27
CA GLY A 65 5.54 22.56 1.37
C GLY A 65 4.12 22.00 1.46
N VAL A 66 3.49 21.71 0.32
CA VAL A 66 2.14 21.11 0.26
C VAL A 66 2.18 19.65 0.67
N LEU A 67 3.17 18.91 0.20
CA LEU A 67 3.38 17.51 0.60
C LEU A 67 3.55 17.39 2.12
N LYS A 68 4.41 18.21 2.72
CA LYS A 68 4.63 18.22 4.19
C LYS A 68 3.36 18.57 4.97
N GLU A 69 2.51 19.44 4.45
CA GLU A 69 1.23 19.77 5.07
C GLU A 69 0.24 18.59 4.99
N THR A 70 0.13 17.96 3.84
CA THR A 70 -0.71 16.77 3.64
C THR A 70 -0.26 15.62 4.56
N GLU A 71 1.02 15.34 4.63
CA GLU A 71 1.60 14.34 5.53
C GLU A 71 1.28 14.62 7.00
N ARG A 72 1.39 15.88 7.45
CA ARG A 72 1.03 16.29 8.81
C ARG A 72 -0.44 16.04 9.13
N LEU A 73 -1.32 16.25 8.16
CA LEU A 73 -2.76 16.05 8.32
C LEU A 73 -3.11 14.57 8.36
N LEU A 74 -2.55 13.77 7.46
CA LEU A 74 -2.70 12.31 7.47
C LEU A 74 -2.15 11.69 8.76
N ALA A 75 -1.02 12.22 9.28
CA ALA A 75 -0.43 11.77 10.55
C ALA A 75 -1.28 12.08 11.78
N ARG A 76 -2.34 12.89 11.68
CA ARG A 76 -3.24 13.21 12.80
C ARG A 76 -4.42 12.28 12.91
N ASN A 77 -4.89 11.71 11.80
CA ASN A 77 -6.14 10.95 11.78
C ASN A 77 -6.08 9.69 10.90
N PRO A 78 -5.86 8.51 11.51
CA PRO A 78 -5.83 7.26 10.75
C PRO A 78 -7.20 6.88 10.14
N LYS A 79 -8.31 7.40 10.69
CA LYS A 79 -9.65 7.13 10.17
C LYS A 79 -9.85 7.79 8.80
N SER A 80 -9.22 8.94 8.56
CA SER A 80 -9.27 9.61 7.26
C SER A 80 -8.58 8.80 6.19
N ILE A 81 -7.40 8.26 6.48
CA ILE A 81 -6.70 7.35 5.57
C ILE A 81 -7.57 6.14 5.25
N TYR A 82 -8.13 5.52 6.30
CA TYR A 82 -9.01 4.35 6.15
C TYR A 82 -10.21 4.64 5.25
N ARG A 83 -10.97 5.72 5.51
CA ARG A 83 -12.14 6.08 4.71
C ARG A 83 -11.82 6.33 3.25
N TYR A 84 -10.72 7.02 2.97
CA TYR A 84 -10.28 7.27 1.61
C TYR A 84 -10.01 5.98 0.84
N VAL A 85 -9.28 5.05 1.47
CA VAL A 85 -8.93 3.77 0.84
C VAL A 85 -10.14 2.86 0.73
N GLN A 86 -10.97 2.79 1.79
CA GLN A 86 -12.20 1.98 1.81
C GLN A 86 -13.19 2.44 0.75
N GLY A 87 -13.25 3.74 0.43
CA GLY A 87 -14.08 4.26 -0.66
C GLY A 87 -13.60 3.88 -2.07
N LYS A 88 -12.42 3.24 -2.18
CA LYS A 88 -11.79 2.83 -3.45
C LYS A 88 -11.45 1.34 -3.53
N ILE A 89 -11.60 0.62 -2.43
CA ILE A 89 -11.35 -0.82 -2.33
C ILE A 89 -12.61 -1.47 -1.78
N TYR A 90 -13.14 -2.42 -2.53
CA TYR A 90 -14.30 -3.19 -2.09
C TYR A 90 -13.86 -4.37 -1.21
N GLY A 91 -14.58 -4.60 -0.12
CA GLY A 91 -14.24 -5.66 0.83
C GLY A 91 -12.88 -5.42 1.52
N GLN A 92 -12.21 -6.46 1.96
CA GLN A 92 -10.83 -6.45 2.49
C GLN A 92 -10.61 -5.46 3.66
N GLU A 93 -11.62 -5.28 4.52
CA GLU A 93 -11.62 -4.26 5.57
C GLU A 93 -10.38 -4.33 6.49
N GLU A 94 -9.98 -5.54 6.91
CA GLU A 94 -8.82 -5.71 7.79
C GLU A 94 -7.51 -5.33 7.09
N ALA A 95 -7.39 -5.64 5.80
CA ALA A 95 -6.23 -5.25 5.01
C ALA A 95 -6.17 -3.72 4.85
N VAL A 96 -7.29 -3.07 4.56
CA VAL A 96 -7.38 -1.60 4.46
C VAL A 96 -7.10 -0.93 5.81
N LYS A 97 -7.63 -1.46 6.93
CA LYS A 97 -7.32 -0.96 8.28
C LYS A 97 -5.82 -1.05 8.57
N THR A 98 -5.22 -2.21 8.30
CA THR A 98 -3.79 -2.43 8.56
C THR A 98 -2.92 -1.52 7.70
N ALA A 99 -3.21 -1.38 6.40
CA ALA A 99 -2.50 -0.48 5.51
C ALA A 99 -2.61 0.99 5.99
N SER A 100 -3.80 1.41 6.42
CA SER A 100 -4.04 2.75 6.96
C SER A 100 -3.25 3.00 8.24
N MET A 101 -3.20 2.02 9.13
CA MET A 101 -2.41 2.11 10.37
C MET A 101 -0.90 2.09 10.10
N LEU A 102 -0.46 1.35 9.07
CA LEU A 102 0.94 1.36 8.66
C LEU A 102 1.34 2.76 8.19
N LEU A 103 0.59 3.36 7.24
CA LEU A 103 0.86 4.71 6.76
C LEU A 103 0.83 5.73 7.90
N TYR A 104 -0.19 5.68 8.77
CA TYR A 104 -0.28 6.55 9.94
C TYR A 104 0.94 6.45 10.86
N ASN A 105 1.38 5.24 11.18
CA ASN A 105 2.56 5.02 12.02
C ASN A 105 3.85 5.48 11.33
N HIS A 106 3.99 5.19 10.03
CA HIS A 106 5.13 5.59 9.22
C HIS A 106 5.30 7.12 9.20
N LEU A 107 4.23 7.87 8.96
CA LEU A 107 4.23 9.34 8.99
C LEU A 107 4.57 9.92 10.37
N ARG A 108 4.49 9.13 11.43
CA ARG A 108 4.93 9.46 12.80
C ARG A 108 6.33 8.93 13.12
N GLY A 109 7.09 8.50 12.12
CA GLY A 109 8.45 7.99 12.26
C GLY A 109 8.53 6.58 12.88
N ARG A 110 7.43 5.82 12.89
CA ARG A 110 7.39 4.45 13.41
C ARG A 110 7.44 3.45 12.26
N LYS A 111 8.62 2.89 12.03
CA LYS A 111 8.82 1.82 11.06
C LYS A 111 7.91 0.63 11.34
N ARG A 112 7.29 0.07 10.29
CA ARG A 112 6.49 -1.15 10.31
C ARG A 112 6.73 -1.98 9.06
N ASN A 113 6.84 -3.29 9.24
CA ASN A 113 6.95 -4.24 8.13
C ASN A 113 5.74 -5.17 8.18
N VAL A 114 4.99 -5.25 7.10
CA VAL A 114 3.73 -6.00 7.06
C VAL A 114 3.68 -6.86 5.80
N LEU A 115 3.19 -8.09 5.94
CA LEU A 115 2.92 -8.99 4.83
C LEU A 115 1.42 -9.02 4.54
N PHE A 116 1.03 -8.75 3.30
CA PHE A 116 -0.30 -8.92 2.75
C PHE A 116 -0.34 -10.21 1.93
N LEU A 117 -1.05 -11.20 2.42
CA LEU A 117 -1.14 -12.53 1.85
C LEU A 117 -2.57 -12.81 1.38
N GLY A 118 -2.74 -13.40 0.23
CA GLY A 118 -4.06 -13.79 -0.29
C GLY A 118 -4.04 -14.17 -1.75
N PRO A 119 -5.13 -14.73 -2.28
CA PRO A 119 -5.18 -15.21 -3.66
C PRO A 119 -4.89 -14.10 -4.67
N THR A 120 -4.51 -14.53 -5.87
CA THR A 120 -4.34 -13.58 -7.00
C THR A 120 -5.66 -12.87 -7.28
N GLY A 121 -5.60 -11.57 -7.59
CA GLY A 121 -6.78 -10.77 -7.90
C GLY A 121 -7.59 -10.27 -6.69
N CYS A 122 -7.21 -10.55 -5.43
CA CYS A 122 -7.94 -10.09 -4.25
C CYS A 122 -7.69 -8.63 -3.83
N GLY A 123 -6.86 -7.89 -4.58
CA GLY A 123 -6.65 -6.46 -4.34
C GLY A 123 -5.43 -6.08 -3.49
N LYS A 124 -4.50 -6.99 -3.20
CA LYS A 124 -3.27 -6.71 -2.41
C LYS A 124 -2.52 -5.48 -2.92
N THR A 125 -2.14 -5.50 -4.18
CA THR A 125 -1.37 -4.42 -4.84
C THR A 125 -2.21 -3.17 -5.01
N GLU A 126 -3.51 -3.32 -5.28
CA GLU A 126 -4.41 -2.19 -5.51
C GLU A 126 -4.57 -1.31 -4.26
N ILE A 127 -4.61 -1.89 -3.07
CA ILE A 127 -4.58 -1.13 -1.80
C ILE A 127 -3.39 -0.14 -1.81
N TRP A 128 -2.21 -0.59 -2.21
CA TRP A 128 -0.99 0.23 -2.21
C TRP A 128 -0.96 1.24 -3.36
N ARG A 129 -1.55 0.93 -4.51
CA ARG A 129 -1.75 1.92 -5.59
C ARG A 129 -2.68 3.05 -5.17
N VAL A 130 -3.74 2.72 -4.43
CA VAL A 130 -4.63 3.74 -3.84
C VAL A 130 -3.91 4.54 -2.76
N MET A 131 -3.14 3.88 -1.88
CA MET A 131 -2.32 4.55 -0.87
C MET A 131 -1.28 5.49 -1.48
N GLN A 132 -0.65 5.11 -2.59
CA GLN A 132 0.33 5.94 -3.32
C GLN A 132 -0.27 7.26 -3.81
N LYS A 133 -1.59 7.30 -4.06
CA LYS A 133 -2.29 8.55 -4.40
C LYS A 133 -2.43 9.50 -3.20
N LEU A 134 -2.42 8.98 -1.97
CA LEU A 134 -2.41 9.75 -0.72
C LEU A 134 -1.00 10.19 -0.33
N TYR A 135 -0.05 9.28 -0.43
CA TYR A 135 1.33 9.48 -0.04
C TYR A 135 2.23 9.05 -1.18
N SER A 136 2.73 10.01 -1.94
CA SER A 136 3.51 9.77 -3.16
C SER A 136 4.84 9.06 -2.93
N ASN A 137 5.30 9.01 -1.67
CA ASN A 137 6.56 8.37 -1.29
C ASN A 137 6.40 6.86 -1.00
N ILE A 138 5.42 6.23 -1.65
CA ILE A 138 5.25 4.78 -1.71
C ILE A 138 5.78 4.28 -3.05
N TYR A 139 6.67 3.30 -3.04
CA TYR A 139 7.26 2.70 -4.23
C TYR A 139 6.86 1.23 -4.31
N ILE A 140 6.18 0.87 -5.39
CA ILE A 140 5.72 -0.51 -5.63
C ILE A 140 6.70 -1.15 -6.60
N ILE A 141 7.32 -2.24 -6.16
CA ILE A 141 8.37 -2.96 -6.87
C ILE A 141 7.89 -4.37 -7.16
N ASP A 142 7.95 -4.76 -8.41
CA ASP A 142 7.76 -6.14 -8.83
C ASP A 142 8.99 -6.97 -8.40
N SER A 143 8.81 -7.86 -7.45
CA SER A 143 9.90 -8.65 -6.87
C SER A 143 10.53 -9.63 -7.87
N THR A 144 9.81 -10.01 -8.93
CA THR A 144 10.32 -10.92 -9.96
C THR A 144 11.43 -10.27 -10.80
N ARG A 145 11.49 -8.95 -10.82
CA ARG A 145 12.51 -8.18 -11.55
C ARG A 145 13.81 -7.96 -10.78
N LEU A 146 13.80 -8.29 -9.48
CA LEU A 146 14.98 -8.09 -8.62
C LEU A 146 16.06 -9.12 -8.94
N THR A 147 17.30 -8.62 -9.06
CA THR A 147 18.47 -9.43 -9.31
C THR A 147 19.54 -9.17 -8.25
N LYS A 148 20.36 -10.20 -7.97
CA LYS A 148 21.42 -10.14 -6.96
C LYS A 148 22.48 -9.10 -7.32
N GLU A 149 23.03 -8.46 -6.29
CA GLU A 149 24.22 -7.63 -6.41
C GLU A 149 25.40 -8.43 -7.00
N GLY A 150 26.17 -7.78 -7.89
CA GLY A 150 27.29 -8.43 -8.59
C GLY A 150 26.94 -9.10 -9.92
N TRP A 151 25.66 -9.20 -10.28
CA TRP A 151 25.24 -9.70 -11.59
C TRP A 151 25.15 -8.59 -12.63
N THR A 152 25.56 -8.88 -13.85
CA THR A 152 25.45 -7.97 -14.99
C THR A 152 24.02 -7.94 -15.50
N GLY A 153 23.40 -6.76 -15.44
CA GLY A 153 22.00 -6.55 -15.86
C GLY A 153 20.99 -6.84 -14.73
N GLY A 154 19.78 -6.35 -14.90
CA GLY A 154 18.69 -6.49 -13.96
C GLY A 154 18.59 -5.37 -12.92
N PHE A 155 17.46 -5.35 -12.21
CA PHE A 155 17.12 -4.34 -11.22
C PHE A 155 17.56 -4.80 -9.82
N LYS A 156 18.42 -4.06 -9.15
CA LYS A 156 18.95 -4.38 -7.82
C LYS A 156 18.16 -3.65 -6.74
N LEU A 157 18.21 -4.14 -5.50
CA LEU A 157 17.54 -3.47 -4.35
C LEU A 157 17.96 -2.00 -4.21
N GLN A 158 19.23 -1.68 -4.47
CA GLN A 158 19.73 -0.31 -4.40
C GLN A 158 19.10 0.60 -5.47
N ASN A 159 18.75 0.05 -6.64
CA ASN A 159 18.16 0.82 -7.74
C ASN A 159 16.73 1.32 -7.44
N ILE A 160 16.07 0.81 -6.39
CA ILE A 160 14.80 1.31 -5.93
C ILE A 160 14.85 2.82 -5.64
N PHE A 161 16.01 3.30 -5.21
CA PHE A 161 16.22 4.67 -4.79
C PHE A 161 16.82 5.58 -5.88
N ASP A 162 17.03 5.06 -7.09
CA ASP A 162 17.56 5.85 -8.20
C ASP A 162 16.55 6.95 -8.58
N GLY A 163 17.06 8.16 -8.77
CA GLY A 163 16.24 9.30 -9.19
C GLY A 163 15.37 9.95 -8.11
N ILE A 164 15.44 9.51 -6.85
CA ILE A 164 14.75 10.13 -5.72
C ILE A 164 15.74 10.76 -4.73
N SER A 165 15.34 11.82 -4.03
CA SER A 165 16.23 12.48 -3.06
C SER A 165 16.53 11.59 -1.86
N THR A 166 17.63 11.85 -1.13
CA THR A 166 17.95 11.10 0.10
C THR A 166 16.85 11.22 1.15
N GLU A 167 16.29 12.42 1.33
CA GLU A 167 15.17 12.66 2.27
C GLU A 167 13.94 11.81 1.89
N GLN A 168 13.58 11.77 0.61
CA GLN A 168 12.47 10.93 0.15
C GLN A 168 12.78 9.44 0.33
N ALA A 169 13.99 8.99 -0.02
CA ALA A 169 14.39 7.60 0.13
C ALA A 169 14.29 7.12 1.58
N GLU A 170 14.81 7.89 2.54
CA GLU A 170 14.82 7.54 3.96
C GLU A 170 13.43 7.55 4.60
N HIS A 171 12.45 8.22 3.99
CA HIS A 171 11.06 8.27 4.45
C HIS A 171 10.11 7.53 3.47
N ALA A 172 10.60 6.55 2.75
CA ALA A 172 9.81 5.78 1.80
C ALA A 172 9.04 4.63 2.47
N ILE A 173 7.95 4.22 1.84
CA ILE A 173 7.32 2.92 2.03
C ILE A 173 7.63 2.11 0.77
N ILE A 174 8.32 0.99 0.93
CA ILE A 174 8.66 0.09 -0.18
C ILE A 174 7.72 -1.10 -0.16
N VAL A 175 7.00 -1.31 -1.26
CA VAL A 175 6.06 -2.42 -1.43
C VAL A 175 6.68 -3.42 -2.40
N PHE A 176 7.01 -4.60 -1.91
CA PHE A 176 7.45 -5.74 -2.71
C PHE A 176 6.22 -6.54 -3.16
N ASP A 177 5.83 -6.34 -4.40
CA ASP A 177 4.75 -7.13 -5.02
C ASP A 177 5.31 -8.46 -5.54
N GLU A 178 4.47 -9.50 -5.57
CA GLU A 178 4.86 -10.88 -5.92
C GLU A 178 6.05 -11.39 -5.08
N PHE A 179 6.07 -11.06 -3.78
CA PHE A 179 7.16 -11.44 -2.88
C PHE A 179 7.34 -12.95 -2.74
N ASP A 180 6.27 -13.72 -2.82
CA ASP A 180 6.31 -15.18 -2.85
C ASP A 180 7.17 -15.72 -3.99
N LYS A 181 7.19 -15.07 -5.15
CA LYS A 181 8.02 -15.45 -6.29
C LYS A 181 9.52 -15.25 -6.01
N LEU A 182 9.86 -14.17 -5.29
CA LEU A 182 11.23 -13.95 -4.84
C LEU A 182 11.68 -15.06 -3.85
N CYS A 183 10.75 -15.60 -3.09
CA CYS A 183 11.03 -16.67 -2.11
C CYS A 183 11.10 -18.07 -2.74
N GLU A 184 10.56 -18.28 -3.94
CA GLU A 184 10.65 -19.57 -4.63
C GLU A 184 12.11 -19.94 -4.90
N PRO A 185 12.52 -21.20 -4.59
CA PRO A 185 13.90 -21.64 -4.81
C PRO A 185 14.28 -21.52 -6.30
N LEU A 186 15.33 -20.77 -6.58
CA LEU A 186 15.88 -20.61 -7.92
C LEU A 186 17.37 -20.96 -7.88
N TYR A 187 17.75 -22.03 -8.54
CA TYR A 187 19.12 -22.54 -8.56
C TYR A 187 19.86 -22.12 -9.81
N GLY A 188 21.04 -21.54 -9.63
CA GLY A 188 21.95 -21.21 -10.73
C GLY A 188 22.80 -22.42 -11.17
N ALA A 189 23.56 -22.25 -12.25
CA ALA A 189 24.43 -23.28 -12.82
C ALA A 189 25.48 -23.86 -11.84
N GLY A 190 25.82 -23.12 -10.76
CA GLY A 190 26.72 -23.56 -9.68
C GLY A 190 26.02 -24.15 -8.45
N GLY A 191 24.73 -24.48 -8.51
CA GLY A 191 23.96 -25.05 -7.40
C GLY A 191 23.63 -24.06 -6.28
N SER A 192 24.00 -22.78 -6.39
CA SER A 192 23.64 -21.75 -5.43
C SER A 192 22.16 -21.34 -5.56
N ASN A 193 21.46 -21.24 -4.44
CA ASN A 193 20.08 -20.74 -4.42
C ASN A 193 20.05 -19.21 -4.42
N TYR A 194 19.56 -18.64 -5.53
CA TYR A 194 19.41 -17.20 -5.71
C TYR A 194 18.45 -16.55 -4.75
N SER A 195 17.31 -17.17 -4.54
CA SER A 195 16.31 -16.69 -3.61
C SER A 195 16.89 -16.44 -2.22
N THR A 196 17.67 -17.38 -1.70
CA THR A 196 18.35 -17.22 -0.42
C THR A 196 19.31 -16.02 -0.41
N SER A 197 20.04 -15.81 -1.50
CA SER A 197 20.95 -14.65 -1.59
C SER A 197 20.20 -13.31 -1.62
N MET A 198 19.10 -13.23 -2.38
CA MET A 198 18.25 -12.02 -2.44
C MET A 198 17.60 -11.75 -1.09
N GLN A 199 17.12 -12.77 -0.40
CA GLN A 199 16.56 -12.62 0.93
C GLN A 199 17.62 -12.14 1.95
N ASN A 200 18.91 -12.53 1.80
CA ASN A 200 19.99 -12.02 2.63
C ASN A 200 20.27 -10.53 2.40
N GLU A 201 20.20 -10.06 1.15
CA GLU A 201 20.34 -8.64 0.84
C GLU A 201 19.15 -7.84 1.39
N LEU A 202 17.93 -8.35 1.19
CA LEU A 202 16.72 -7.74 1.73
C LEU A 202 16.75 -7.64 3.25
N LEU A 203 17.28 -8.66 3.94
CA LEU A 203 17.38 -8.65 5.40
C LEU A 203 18.21 -7.46 5.92
N LYS A 204 19.30 -7.09 5.24
CA LYS A 204 20.10 -5.91 5.60
C LYS A 204 19.26 -4.62 5.55
N PHE A 205 18.42 -4.48 4.53
CA PHE A 205 17.51 -3.32 4.41
C PHE A 205 16.46 -3.30 5.53
N LEU A 206 15.93 -4.47 5.90
CA LEU A 206 14.97 -4.60 6.99
C LEU A 206 15.58 -4.26 8.36
N GLU A 207 16.85 -4.55 8.56
CA GLU A 207 17.59 -4.31 9.81
C GLU A 207 18.03 -2.85 10.01
N GLY A 208 17.97 -2.04 8.99
CA GLY A 208 18.36 -0.64 9.09
C GLY A 208 19.85 -0.43 8.73
N THR A 209 20.18 -0.63 7.48
CA THR A 209 21.55 -0.44 6.97
C THR A 209 21.68 0.88 6.25
N THR A 210 22.87 1.48 6.33
CA THR A 210 23.26 2.59 5.46
C THR A 210 24.01 2.01 4.27
N PHE A 211 23.56 2.32 3.05
CA PHE A 211 24.21 1.87 1.82
C PHE A 211 24.46 3.04 0.87
N GLU A 212 25.34 2.84 -0.08
CA GLU A 212 25.66 3.84 -1.09
C GLU A 212 24.85 3.59 -2.36
N CYS A 213 24.13 4.62 -2.81
CA CYS A 213 23.45 4.65 -4.11
C CYS A 213 24.21 5.52 -5.09
N LEU A 214 24.00 5.24 -6.37
CA LEU A 214 24.41 6.16 -7.42
C LEU A 214 23.69 7.49 -7.19
N GLY A 215 24.46 8.53 -6.93
CA GLY A 215 23.95 9.90 -6.86
C GLY A 215 23.72 10.47 -8.26
N ASP A 216 23.18 11.71 -8.30
CA ASP A 216 23.19 12.49 -9.54
C ASP A 216 24.64 12.60 -10.06
N LYS A 217 24.80 12.56 -11.38
CA LYS A 217 26.11 12.61 -12.05
C LYS A 217 27.01 13.76 -11.57
N GLU A 218 26.40 14.83 -11.04
CA GLU A 218 27.08 16.02 -10.54
C GLU A 218 27.42 15.97 -9.04
N LYS A 219 26.75 15.11 -8.23
CA LYS A 219 26.88 15.10 -6.76
C LYS A 219 27.60 13.88 -6.18
N GLY A 220 27.97 12.92 -7.03
CA GLY A 220 28.66 11.70 -6.58
C GLY A 220 27.76 10.72 -5.80
N PRO A 221 28.33 9.63 -5.26
CA PRO A 221 27.58 8.64 -4.50
C PRO A 221 26.96 9.24 -3.24
N ARG A 222 25.75 8.83 -2.92
CA ARG A 222 25.00 9.27 -1.73
C ARG A 222 24.73 8.11 -0.80
N LYS A 223 24.64 8.39 0.49
CA LYS A 223 24.30 7.41 1.52
C LYS A 223 22.82 7.51 1.86
N ILE A 224 22.15 6.37 1.97
CA ILE A 224 20.74 6.24 2.36
C ILE A 224 20.68 5.29 3.55
N CYS A 225 19.98 5.72 4.60
CA CYS A 225 19.71 4.91 5.79
C CYS A 225 18.30 4.33 5.74
N THR A 226 18.15 3.02 5.92
CA THR A 226 16.86 2.32 5.86
C THR A 226 16.12 2.22 7.19
N ASP A 227 16.63 2.86 8.24
CA ASP A 227 16.05 2.78 9.60
C ASP A 227 14.60 3.24 9.68
N LYS A 228 14.23 4.24 8.88
CA LYS A 228 12.87 4.81 8.87
C LYS A 228 11.98 4.26 7.75
N ILE A 229 12.53 3.47 6.84
CA ILE A 229 11.79 2.88 5.73
C ILE A 229 10.87 1.78 6.26
N SER A 230 9.59 1.84 5.92
CA SER A 230 8.65 0.75 6.16
C SER A 230 8.59 -0.16 4.94
N PHE A 231 8.56 -1.46 5.17
CA PHE A 231 8.50 -2.45 4.11
C PHE A 231 7.18 -3.20 4.12
N VAL A 232 6.64 -3.37 2.95
CA VAL A 232 5.40 -4.11 2.72
C VAL A 232 5.68 -5.23 1.73
N PHE A 233 5.17 -6.39 2.05
CA PHE A 233 5.27 -7.56 1.22
C PHE A 233 3.89 -7.97 0.75
N CYS A 234 3.70 -8.21 -0.55
CA CYS A 234 2.47 -8.72 -1.12
C CYS A 234 2.79 -10.03 -1.84
N GLY A 235 2.04 -11.09 -1.53
CA GLY A 235 2.25 -12.39 -2.16
C GLY A 235 1.03 -13.30 -2.07
N SER A 236 0.91 -14.26 -2.97
CA SER A 236 -0.13 -15.27 -2.91
C SER A 236 0.23 -16.44 -2.00
N PHE A 237 1.46 -16.90 -2.05
CA PHE A 237 1.95 -18.04 -1.29
C PHE A 237 1.08 -19.31 -1.47
N GLU A 238 0.62 -19.58 -2.68
CA GLU A 238 -0.28 -20.70 -2.99
C GLU A 238 0.33 -22.06 -2.58
N ASN A 239 1.62 -22.25 -2.83
CA ASN A 239 2.33 -23.46 -2.43
C ASN A 239 2.34 -23.67 -0.90
N LEU A 240 2.53 -22.59 -0.13
CA LEU A 240 2.47 -22.65 1.34
C LEU A 240 1.10 -23.12 1.81
N VAL A 241 0.05 -22.53 1.23
CA VAL A 241 -1.33 -22.83 1.60
C VAL A 241 -1.65 -24.30 1.34
N THR A 242 -1.25 -24.82 0.18
CA THR A 242 -1.41 -26.22 -0.21
C THR A 242 -0.65 -27.18 0.74
N LEU A 243 0.64 -26.94 0.97
CA LEU A 243 1.49 -27.77 1.83
C LEU A 243 1.01 -27.77 3.30
N LYS A 244 0.55 -26.62 3.79
CA LYS A 244 -0.01 -26.54 5.14
C LYS A 244 -1.27 -27.38 5.31
N GLN A 245 -2.08 -27.53 4.27
CA GLN A 245 -3.26 -28.39 4.32
C GLN A 245 -2.88 -29.86 4.27
N GLU A 246 -1.96 -30.24 3.40
CA GLU A 246 -1.48 -31.61 3.30
C GLU A 246 -0.88 -32.08 4.62
N SER A 247 -0.15 -31.23 5.31
CA SER A 247 0.42 -31.55 6.63
C SER A 247 -0.63 -31.78 7.71
N LYS A 248 -1.80 -31.11 7.62
CA LYS A 248 -2.92 -31.33 8.55
C LYS A 248 -3.70 -32.61 8.27
N THR A 249 -3.72 -33.03 7.01
CA THR A 249 -4.48 -34.23 6.58
C THR A 249 -3.71 -35.53 6.76
N SER A 250 -2.38 -35.49 6.84
CA SER A 250 -1.55 -36.70 7.05
C SER A 250 -1.65 -37.27 8.46
N VAL A 251 -2.33 -36.64 9.41
CA VAL A 251 -2.42 -37.06 10.83
C VAL A 251 -3.70 -37.89 11.11
N GLY A 252 -4.53 -38.23 10.12
CA GLY A 252 -5.78 -38.97 10.31
C GLY A 252 -5.98 -40.11 9.32
N PHE A 253 -5.86 -41.33 9.77
CA PHE A 253 -6.31 -42.53 9.00
C PHE A 253 -7.81 -42.42 8.75
N GLY A 254 -8.22 -42.16 7.50
CA GLY A 254 -9.60 -42.44 7.05
C GLY A 254 -10.47 -41.29 6.56
N SER A 255 -10.02 -40.04 6.40
CA SER A 255 -10.84 -39.00 5.79
C SER A 255 -10.68 -38.97 4.28
N ARG A 256 -11.75 -39.36 3.57
CA ARG A 256 -11.91 -39.07 2.13
C ARG A 256 -11.94 -37.55 1.97
N ILE A 257 -10.84 -36.97 1.51
CA ILE A 257 -10.75 -35.55 1.18
C ILE A 257 -11.55 -35.34 -0.11
N GLY A 258 -12.76 -34.80 -0.01
CA GLY A 258 -13.31 -34.06 -1.15
C GLY A 258 -12.29 -32.98 -1.50
N LYS A 259 -11.87 -32.86 -2.76
CA LYS A 259 -11.06 -31.73 -3.21
C LYS A 259 -11.81 -30.44 -2.85
N LYS A 260 -11.46 -29.85 -1.70
CA LYS A 260 -11.85 -28.46 -1.43
C LYS A 260 -11.17 -27.62 -2.51
N ASP A 261 -11.91 -26.72 -3.11
CA ASP A 261 -11.34 -25.79 -4.08
C ASP A 261 -10.11 -25.13 -3.47
N ALA A 262 -9.04 -24.98 -4.27
CA ALA A 262 -7.77 -24.40 -3.83
C ALA A 262 -7.92 -23.04 -3.13
N TYR A 263 -9.06 -22.43 -3.20
CA TYR A 263 -9.40 -21.10 -2.71
C TYR A 263 -10.01 -21.06 -1.30
N ASP A 264 -10.68 -22.12 -0.83
CA ASP A 264 -11.10 -22.26 0.57
C ASP A 264 -9.89 -22.43 1.52
N GLN A 265 -8.72 -22.54 0.93
CA GLN A 265 -7.47 -22.80 1.60
C GLN A 265 -6.95 -21.58 2.39
N TYR A 266 -7.34 -20.37 2.00
CA TYR A 266 -6.95 -19.14 2.70
C TYR A 266 -7.78 -18.84 3.97
N GLU A 267 -8.72 -19.68 4.35
CA GLU A 267 -9.50 -19.53 5.57
C GLU A 267 -8.69 -19.81 6.85
N SER A 268 -7.62 -20.63 6.74
CA SER A 268 -6.78 -20.89 7.90
C SER A 268 -5.76 -19.77 8.11
N SER A 269 -5.62 -19.29 9.35
CA SER A 269 -4.63 -18.26 9.68
C SER A 269 -3.21 -18.73 9.35
N ILE A 270 -2.48 -17.92 8.58
CA ILE A 270 -1.07 -18.12 8.25
C ILE A 270 -0.20 -17.41 9.27
N THR A 271 0.78 -18.12 9.82
CA THR A 271 1.71 -17.63 10.84
C THR A 271 3.09 -17.37 10.24
N ALA A 272 3.96 -16.70 11.00
CA ALA A 272 5.37 -16.53 10.64
C ALA A 272 6.11 -17.88 10.53
N GLU A 273 5.69 -18.86 11.33
CA GLU A 273 6.25 -20.21 11.28
C GLU A 273 5.84 -20.95 9.99
N ASP A 274 4.61 -20.77 9.55
CA ASP A 274 4.16 -21.33 8.27
C ASP A 274 4.93 -20.73 7.09
N LEU A 275 5.20 -19.43 7.10
CA LEU A 275 6.03 -18.77 6.09
C LEU A 275 7.44 -19.36 6.02
N ALA A 276 8.03 -19.63 7.18
CA ALA A 276 9.37 -20.21 7.25
C ALA A 276 9.40 -21.68 6.83
N ASN A 277 8.40 -22.46 7.21
CA ASN A 277 8.38 -23.91 6.98
C ASN A 277 7.87 -24.28 5.57
N TYR A 278 6.93 -23.52 5.01
CA TYR A 278 6.25 -23.86 3.75
C TYR A 278 6.34 -22.76 2.68
N GLY A 279 6.63 -21.52 3.08
CA GLY A 279 6.68 -20.38 2.16
C GLY A 279 8.08 -20.03 1.66
N ASN A 280 9.10 -20.79 2.02
CA ASN A 280 10.52 -20.53 1.71
C ASN A 280 11.01 -19.13 2.14
N VAL A 281 10.33 -18.51 3.10
CA VAL A 281 10.75 -17.23 3.67
C VAL A 281 11.74 -17.52 4.79
N ARG A 282 12.89 -16.86 4.78
CA ARG A 282 13.89 -17.02 5.82
C ARG A 282 13.32 -16.62 7.19
N ARG A 283 13.65 -17.40 8.23
CA ARG A 283 13.19 -17.16 9.62
C ARG A 283 13.54 -15.76 10.11
N GLU A 284 14.69 -15.24 9.69
CA GLU A 284 15.15 -13.90 10.06
C GLU A 284 14.26 -12.81 9.46
N ILE A 285 13.77 -13.00 8.23
CA ILE A 285 12.80 -12.10 7.60
C ILE A 285 11.44 -12.21 8.29
N CYS A 286 10.99 -13.44 8.58
CA CYS A 286 9.76 -13.67 9.34
C CYS A 286 9.77 -12.94 10.69
N GLY A 287 10.91 -12.93 11.38
CA GLY A 287 11.11 -12.21 12.63
C GLY A 287 11.08 -10.67 12.49
N ARG A 288 11.21 -10.13 11.28
CA ARG A 288 11.12 -8.68 10.99
C ARG A 288 9.75 -8.25 10.48
N ILE A 289 8.87 -9.19 10.16
CA ILE A 289 7.49 -8.91 9.78
C ILE A 289 6.66 -8.72 11.06
N ASN A 290 6.14 -7.52 11.26
CA ASN A 290 5.38 -7.17 12.46
C ASN A 290 3.97 -7.73 12.45
N GLN A 291 3.38 -7.91 11.26
CA GLN A 291 2.02 -8.38 11.09
C GLN A 291 1.84 -9.08 9.74
N ILE A 292 1.06 -10.15 9.75
CA ILE A 292 0.59 -10.84 8.55
C ILE A 292 -0.89 -10.56 8.43
N VAL A 293 -1.32 -10.08 7.26
CA VAL A 293 -2.72 -9.78 6.94
C VAL A 293 -3.15 -10.67 5.80
N GLN A 294 -4.20 -11.44 6.03
CA GLN A 294 -4.77 -12.30 5.01
C GLN A 294 -5.96 -11.62 4.34
N LEU A 295 -5.91 -11.57 3.01
CA LEU A 295 -7.02 -11.13 2.19
C LEU A 295 -7.81 -12.36 1.75
N HIS A 296 -9.11 -12.23 1.69
CA HIS A 296 -9.98 -13.28 1.21
C HIS A 296 -10.21 -13.17 -0.31
N LYS A 297 -10.60 -14.28 -0.91
CA LYS A 297 -10.96 -14.34 -2.31
C LYS A 297 -12.18 -13.47 -2.59
N MET A 298 -12.15 -12.77 -3.70
CA MET A 298 -13.32 -12.09 -4.24
C MET A 298 -14.23 -13.10 -4.92
N THR A 299 -15.51 -13.09 -4.56
CA THR A 299 -16.55 -13.92 -5.18
C THR A 299 -17.11 -13.26 -6.44
N ALA A 300 -17.83 -14.02 -7.27
CA ALA A 300 -18.55 -13.46 -8.42
C ALA A 300 -19.50 -12.33 -7.99
N ALA A 301 -20.21 -12.52 -6.86
CA ALA A 301 -21.11 -11.51 -6.30
C ALA A 301 -20.36 -10.23 -5.85
N ASP A 302 -19.11 -10.35 -5.42
CA ASP A 302 -18.29 -9.18 -5.08
C ASP A 302 -17.88 -8.41 -6.34
N TYR A 303 -17.52 -9.10 -7.41
CA TYR A 303 -17.24 -8.46 -8.70
C TYR A 303 -18.48 -7.78 -9.28
N GLU A 304 -19.66 -8.40 -9.22
CA GLU A 304 -20.93 -7.78 -9.62
C GLU A 304 -21.16 -6.48 -8.86
N LYS A 305 -21.01 -6.50 -7.54
CA LYS A 305 -21.14 -5.28 -6.71
C LYS A 305 -20.13 -4.20 -7.08
N ILE A 306 -18.88 -4.57 -7.40
CA ILE A 306 -17.86 -3.60 -7.87
C ILE A 306 -18.29 -2.97 -9.19
N LEU A 307 -18.84 -3.75 -10.11
CA LEU A 307 -19.33 -3.25 -11.41
C LEU A 307 -20.51 -2.29 -11.24
N ASP A 308 -21.38 -2.53 -10.25
CA ASP A 308 -22.53 -1.69 -9.94
C ASP A 308 -22.16 -0.39 -9.16
N MET A 309 -20.94 -0.33 -8.61
CA MET A 309 -20.50 0.85 -7.85
C MET A 309 -19.95 1.95 -8.76
N PRO A 310 -20.61 3.13 -8.88
CA PRO A 310 -20.18 4.18 -9.82
C PRO A 310 -18.75 4.66 -9.62
N LYS A 311 -18.21 4.56 -8.39
CA LYS A 311 -16.84 5.01 -8.05
C LYS A 311 -15.77 3.93 -8.30
N LEU A 312 -16.13 2.67 -8.37
CA LEU A 312 -15.21 1.54 -8.49
C LEU A 312 -15.34 0.82 -9.84
N SER A 313 -16.48 0.97 -10.49
CA SER A 313 -16.77 0.28 -11.74
C SER A 313 -15.82 0.70 -12.87
N PRO A 314 -15.07 -0.24 -13.45
CA PRO A 314 -14.31 0.04 -14.67
C PRO A 314 -15.22 0.38 -15.86
N LEU A 315 -16.49 -0.04 -15.85
CA LEU A 315 -17.47 0.27 -16.90
C LEU A 315 -17.75 1.77 -16.96
N VAL A 316 -17.91 2.43 -15.80
CA VAL A 316 -18.12 3.89 -15.74
C VAL A 316 -16.90 4.65 -16.27
N ALA A 317 -15.70 4.13 -16.06
CA ALA A 317 -14.48 4.72 -16.63
C ALA A 317 -14.47 4.57 -18.16
N LEU A 318 -14.83 3.39 -18.67
CA LEU A 318 -14.95 3.12 -20.11
C LEU A 318 -16.05 3.97 -20.76
N GLU A 319 -17.22 4.06 -20.14
CA GLU A 319 -18.31 4.91 -20.64
C GLU A 319 -17.89 6.38 -20.80
N LYS A 320 -17.12 6.92 -19.84
CA LYS A 320 -16.56 8.27 -19.94
C LYS A 320 -15.50 8.42 -21.03
N GLU A 321 -14.74 7.37 -21.30
CA GLU A 321 -13.70 7.37 -22.33
C GLU A 321 -14.31 7.25 -23.74
N TYR A 322 -15.40 6.49 -23.90
CA TYR A 322 -16.06 6.24 -25.19
C TYR A 322 -17.29 7.12 -25.46
N ALA A 323 -17.73 7.91 -24.47
CA ALA A 323 -18.83 8.87 -24.62
C ALA A 323 -18.37 10.20 -25.24
N MET A 324 -17.51 10.13 -26.28
CA MET A 324 -17.16 11.29 -27.11
C MET A 324 -18.06 11.37 -28.33
#